data_6311ecd7574463143e1c3f556d3a4039
#
_entry.id   6311ecd7574463143e1c3f556d3a4039
#
_cell.length_a   1.000
_cell.length_b   1.000
_cell.length_c   1.000
_cell.angle_alpha   90.00
_cell.angle_beta   90.00
_cell.angle_gamma   90.00
#
_symmetry.space_group_name_H-M   'P 1'
#
loop_
_entity.id
_entity.type
_entity.pdbx_description
1 polymer ?
#
loop_
_entity_poly.entity_id
_entity_poly.type
_entity_poly.pdbx_seq_one_letter_code
_entity_poly.pdbx_strand_id
1 'polypeptide(L)'
;MTKTKGLPRPLTHYAWLSIATAIATIGLKGVAWKMTGSVGLLSDAIESVVNLAGALMALWMLTLAALPADENHAYGHGKAEYFSSAFEGFLILLAAASIAYTAVERMLTPQPLEEIGLGLLVSTVESILNFVTARILLRAGRQPNS
;
A
#
# COMPACT_ATOMS: atom_id res chain seq x y z
N MET A 1 -2.40 37.72 4.76
CA MET A 1 -2.68 36.55 5.61
C MET A 1 -3.27 35.45 4.73
N THR A 2 -2.41 34.67 4.10
CA THR A 2 -2.80 33.53 3.26
C THR A 2 -3.00 32.33 4.18
N LYS A 3 -4.27 31.91 4.35
CA LYS A 3 -4.62 30.67 5.08
C LYS A 3 -3.91 29.50 4.39
N THR A 4 -2.99 28.85 5.10
CA THR A 4 -2.47 27.55 4.74
C THR A 4 -3.65 26.59 4.52
N LYS A 5 -3.90 26.23 3.26
CA LYS A 5 -4.83 25.15 2.93
C LYS A 5 -4.17 23.83 3.35
N GLY A 6 -4.26 23.49 4.63
CA GLY A 6 -4.06 22.11 5.04
C GLY A 6 -5.04 21.21 4.28
N LEU A 7 -4.65 19.99 3.98
CA LEU A 7 -5.54 18.98 3.41
C LEU A 7 -6.90 19.04 4.13
N PRO A 8 -8.02 19.08 3.39
CA PRO A 8 -9.33 19.09 4.01
C PRO A 8 -9.44 17.91 5.00
N ARG A 9 -9.85 18.19 6.21
CA ARG A 9 -9.99 17.21 7.29
C ARG A 9 -10.67 15.89 6.91
N PRO A 10 -11.64 15.84 5.97
CA PRO A 10 -12.22 14.57 5.53
C PRO A 10 -11.24 13.64 4.80
N LEU A 11 -10.22 14.15 4.10
CA LEU A 11 -9.27 13.31 3.36
C LEU A 11 -8.31 12.54 4.26
N THR A 12 -7.96 13.09 5.42
CA THR A 12 -7.10 12.40 6.40
C THR A 12 -7.75 11.15 6.98
N HIS A 13 -9.08 11.15 7.20
CA HIS A 13 -9.79 9.96 7.68
C HIS A 13 -9.72 8.80 6.68
N TYR A 14 -9.78 9.08 5.39
CA TYR A 14 -9.69 8.07 4.33
C TYR A 14 -8.27 7.51 4.20
N ALA A 15 -7.25 8.33 4.38
CA ALA A 15 -5.87 7.87 4.44
C ALA A 15 -5.65 6.93 5.64
N TRP A 16 -6.17 7.27 6.81
CA TRP A 16 -6.12 6.41 7.99
C TRP A 16 -6.89 5.10 7.80
N LEU A 17 -8.03 5.14 7.11
CA LEU A 17 -8.79 3.92 6.77
C LEU A 17 -7.94 2.98 5.88
N SER A 18 -7.27 3.52 4.86
CA SER A 18 -6.39 2.73 3.98
C SER A 18 -5.23 2.11 4.76
N ILE A 19 -4.59 2.88 5.64
CA ILE A 19 -3.50 2.41 6.49
C ILE A 19 -4.00 1.31 7.43
N ALA A 20 -5.15 1.51 8.09
CA ALA A 20 -5.74 0.53 8.99
C ALA A 20 -6.08 -0.78 8.25
N THR A 21 -6.64 -0.70 7.04
CA THR A 21 -6.92 -1.87 6.21
C THR A 21 -5.62 -2.60 5.84
N ALA A 22 -4.58 -1.88 5.44
CA ALA A 22 -3.29 -2.47 5.10
C ALA A 22 -2.65 -3.17 6.32
N ILE A 23 -2.69 -2.56 7.50
CA ILE A 23 -2.18 -3.18 8.73
C ILE A 23 -3.00 -4.43 9.09
N ALA A 24 -4.31 -4.39 8.96
CA ALA A 24 -5.19 -5.52 9.23
C ALA A 24 -4.90 -6.70 8.27
N THR A 25 -4.71 -6.43 6.97
CA THR A 25 -4.39 -7.47 5.98
C THR A 25 -3.01 -8.07 6.20
N ILE A 26 -2.00 -7.25 6.51
CA ILE A 26 -0.65 -7.72 6.88
C ILE A 26 -0.71 -8.60 8.12
N GLY A 27 -1.43 -8.18 9.14
CA GLY A 27 -1.62 -8.96 10.38
C GLY A 27 -2.29 -10.30 10.10
N LEU A 28 -3.34 -10.32 9.28
CA LEU A 28 -4.05 -11.54 8.89
C LEU A 28 -3.11 -12.53 8.17
N LYS A 29 -2.32 -12.06 7.20
CA LYS A 29 -1.34 -12.87 6.47
C LYS A 29 -0.24 -13.38 7.41
N GLY A 30 0.27 -12.54 8.29
CA GLY A 30 1.28 -12.92 9.28
C GLY A 30 0.79 -13.99 10.26
N VAL A 31 -0.44 -13.90 10.74
CA VAL A 31 -1.07 -14.93 11.58
C VAL A 31 -1.26 -16.22 10.79
N ALA A 32 -1.77 -16.15 9.57
CA ALA A 32 -1.96 -17.32 8.73
C ALA A 32 -0.63 -18.03 8.42
N TRP A 33 0.43 -17.26 8.09
CA TRP A 33 1.78 -17.82 7.96
C TRP A 33 2.24 -18.54 9.23
N LYS A 34 2.06 -17.91 10.40
CA LYS A 34 2.50 -18.49 11.67
C LYS A 34 1.76 -19.79 12.03
N MET A 35 0.51 -19.91 11.58
CA MET A 35 -0.31 -21.11 11.80
C MET A 35 0.02 -22.24 10.83
N THR A 36 0.40 -21.91 9.59
CA THR A 36 0.59 -22.90 8.52
C THR A 36 2.04 -23.20 8.20
N GLY A 37 2.97 -22.29 8.53
CA GLY A 37 4.35 -22.35 8.07
C GLY A 37 4.52 -22.07 6.57
N SER A 38 3.46 -21.68 5.85
CA SER A 38 3.47 -21.48 4.40
C SER A 38 4.38 -20.33 3.99
N VAL A 39 5.42 -20.64 3.22
CA VAL A 39 6.34 -19.65 2.65
C VAL A 39 5.65 -18.70 1.69
N GLY A 40 4.60 -19.18 1.00
CA GLY A 40 3.76 -18.33 0.14
C GLY A 40 3.06 -17.22 0.91
N LEU A 41 2.46 -17.54 2.06
CA LEU A 41 1.81 -16.55 2.93
C LEU A 41 2.82 -15.57 3.54
N LEU A 42 4.04 -16.02 3.86
CA LEU A 42 5.11 -15.14 4.32
C LEU A 42 5.52 -14.15 3.24
N SER A 43 5.75 -14.62 2.01
CA SER A 43 6.12 -13.77 0.87
C SER A 43 5.06 -12.73 0.59
N ASP A 44 3.78 -13.12 0.63
CA ASP A 44 2.63 -12.24 0.44
C ASP A 44 2.48 -11.19 1.57
N ALA A 45 2.79 -11.59 2.82
CA ALA A 45 2.85 -10.66 3.94
C ALA A 45 3.98 -9.62 3.77
N ILE A 46 5.17 -10.03 3.36
CA ILE A 46 6.32 -9.14 3.11
C ILE A 46 6.00 -8.16 1.98
N GLU A 47 5.41 -8.63 0.87
CA GLU A 47 4.98 -7.77 -0.23
C GLU A 47 3.97 -6.72 0.25
N SER A 48 3.03 -7.11 1.09
CA SER A 48 2.05 -6.18 1.67
C SER A 48 2.70 -5.12 2.57
N VAL A 49 3.77 -5.46 3.30
CA VAL A 49 4.57 -4.48 4.07
C VAL A 49 5.27 -3.49 3.14
N VAL A 50 5.85 -3.96 2.04
CA VAL A 50 6.50 -3.10 1.03
C VAL A 50 5.48 -2.13 0.42
N ASN A 51 4.29 -2.62 0.06
CA ASN A 51 3.21 -1.79 -0.47
C ASN A 51 2.73 -0.74 0.54
N LEU A 52 2.63 -1.10 1.83
CA LEU A 52 2.30 -0.13 2.88
C LEU A 52 3.38 0.94 3.02
N ALA A 53 4.66 0.56 2.98
CA ALA A 53 5.77 1.51 3.03
C ALA A 53 5.72 2.49 1.85
N GLY A 54 5.43 2.00 0.64
CA GLY A 54 5.20 2.83 -0.54
C GLY A 54 4.05 3.83 -0.36
N ALA A 55 2.92 3.36 0.13
CA ALA A 55 1.74 4.20 0.38
C ALA A 55 2.00 5.29 1.44
N LEU A 56 2.74 4.96 2.52
CA LEU A 56 3.14 5.93 3.54
C LEU A 56 4.10 6.98 2.98
N MET A 57 5.06 6.56 2.15
CA MET A 57 5.98 7.47 1.46
C MET A 57 5.22 8.41 0.53
N ALA A 58 4.27 7.88 -0.28
CA ALA A 58 3.43 8.67 -1.16
C ALA A 58 2.62 9.70 -0.38
N LEU A 59 1.99 9.31 0.73
CA LEU A 59 1.25 10.22 1.59
C LEU A 59 2.15 11.32 2.16
N TRP A 60 3.35 10.97 2.63
CA TRP A 60 4.31 11.94 3.15
C TRP A 60 4.75 12.94 2.09
N MET A 61 5.12 12.47 0.90
CA MET A 61 5.55 13.32 -0.20
C MET A 61 4.43 14.22 -0.73
N LEU A 62 3.19 13.72 -0.78
CA LEU A 62 2.02 14.53 -1.15
C LEU A 62 1.74 15.63 -0.12
N THR A 63 1.89 15.33 1.18
CA THR A 63 1.74 16.35 2.22
C THR A 63 2.84 17.42 2.12
N LEU A 64 4.07 17.02 1.79
CA LEU A 64 5.18 17.93 1.56
C LEU A 64 4.95 18.78 0.30
N ALA A 65 4.48 18.18 -0.80
CA ALA A 65 4.19 18.88 -2.05
C ALA A 65 3.08 19.94 -1.89
N ALA A 66 2.16 19.74 -0.92
CA ALA A 66 1.10 20.70 -0.60
C ALA A 66 1.56 21.91 0.21
N LEU A 67 2.81 21.95 0.70
CA LEU A 67 3.36 23.10 1.40
C LEU A 67 3.60 24.28 0.43
N PRO A 68 3.32 25.53 0.85
CA PRO A 68 3.61 26.71 0.04
C PRO A 68 5.13 26.87 -0.16
N ALA A 69 5.49 27.66 -1.16
CA ALA A 69 6.88 28.06 -1.38
C ALA A 69 7.44 28.77 -0.13
N ASP A 70 8.68 28.44 0.22
CA ASP A 70 9.45 29.05 1.31
C ASP A 70 10.76 29.68 0.80
N GLU A 71 11.55 30.27 1.69
CA GLU A 71 12.81 30.92 1.33
C GLU A 71 13.84 29.97 0.68
N ASN A 72 13.78 28.67 0.99
CA ASN A 72 14.67 27.65 0.44
C ASN A 72 14.11 26.99 -0.82
N HIS A 73 12.78 27.08 -1.03
CA HIS A 73 12.06 26.45 -2.12
C HIS A 73 11.16 27.46 -2.84
N ALA A 74 11.78 28.43 -3.52
CA ALA A 74 11.08 29.53 -4.21
C ALA A 74 10.03 29.07 -5.25
N TYR A 75 10.17 27.86 -5.79
CA TYR A 75 9.24 27.24 -6.73
C TYR A 75 8.26 26.25 -6.08
N GLY A 76 8.24 26.18 -4.73
CA GLY A 76 7.40 25.25 -3.97
C GLY A 76 7.97 23.82 -3.93
N HIS A 77 7.19 22.91 -3.34
CA HIS A 77 7.59 21.51 -3.07
C HIS A 77 7.03 20.52 -4.10
N GLY A 78 6.49 20.96 -5.23
CA GLY A 78 5.84 20.10 -6.24
C GLY A 78 6.71 18.98 -6.78
N LYS A 79 8.05 19.10 -6.72
CA LYS A 79 8.98 18.03 -7.13
C LYS A 79 8.91 16.79 -6.22
N ALA A 80 8.38 16.91 -5.00
CA ALA A 80 8.20 15.79 -4.09
C ALA A 80 7.23 14.73 -4.66
N GLU A 81 6.24 15.15 -5.43
CA GLU A 81 5.30 14.24 -6.12
C GLU A 81 6.00 13.34 -7.14
N TYR A 82 6.92 13.91 -7.93
CA TYR A 82 7.72 13.12 -8.88
C TYR A 82 8.63 12.13 -8.16
N PHE A 83 9.22 12.52 -7.04
CA PHE A 83 10.04 11.62 -6.24
C PHE A 83 9.23 10.46 -5.67
N SER A 84 8.03 10.74 -5.15
CA SER A 84 7.09 9.72 -4.68
C SER A 84 6.73 8.73 -5.78
N SER A 85 6.37 9.20 -6.96
CA SER A 85 6.02 8.36 -8.10
C SER A 85 7.20 7.49 -8.57
N ALA A 86 8.41 8.04 -8.58
CA ALA A 86 9.62 7.29 -8.92
C ALA A 86 9.93 6.21 -7.87
N PHE A 87 9.78 6.53 -6.59
CA PHE A 87 9.98 5.58 -5.51
C PHE A 87 8.95 4.45 -5.53
N GLU A 88 7.67 4.77 -5.75
CA GLU A 88 6.61 3.78 -5.91
C GLU A 88 6.87 2.85 -7.11
N GLY A 89 7.26 3.42 -8.26
CA GLY A 89 7.65 2.64 -9.45
C GLY A 89 8.84 1.70 -9.16
N PHE A 90 9.82 2.15 -8.40
CA PHE A 90 10.94 1.32 -7.98
C PHE A 90 10.49 0.16 -7.08
N LEU A 91 9.60 0.40 -6.11
CA LEU A 91 9.04 -0.66 -5.25
C LEU A 91 8.24 -1.69 -6.06
N ILE A 92 7.47 -1.25 -7.04
CA ILE A 92 6.73 -2.13 -7.96
C ILE A 92 7.71 -3.03 -8.75
N LEU A 93 8.81 -2.48 -9.26
CA LEU A 93 9.83 -3.25 -9.97
C LEU A 93 10.50 -4.27 -9.06
N LEU A 94 10.81 -3.92 -7.83
CA LEU A 94 11.36 -4.85 -6.84
C LEU A 94 10.38 -5.99 -6.53
N ALA A 95 9.11 -5.68 -6.31
CA ALA A 95 8.06 -6.68 -6.08
C ALA A 95 7.93 -7.62 -7.29
N ALA A 96 7.87 -7.08 -8.50
CA ALA A 96 7.79 -7.88 -9.74
C ALA A 96 9.01 -8.79 -9.92
N ALA A 97 10.22 -8.30 -9.66
CA ALA A 97 11.45 -9.11 -9.72
C ALA A 97 11.44 -10.22 -8.68
N SER A 98 10.99 -9.95 -7.46
CA SER A 98 10.86 -10.95 -6.39
C SER A 98 9.86 -12.04 -6.75
N ILE A 99 8.70 -11.68 -7.27
CA ILE A 99 7.66 -12.62 -7.71
C ILE A 99 8.21 -13.49 -8.87
N ALA A 100 8.86 -12.89 -9.87
CA ALA A 100 9.45 -13.60 -10.97
C ALA A 100 10.52 -14.60 -10.51
N TYR A 101 11.39 -14.19 -9.59
CA TYR A 101 12.39 -15.06 -8.99
C TYR A 101 11.76 -16.25 -8.28
N THR A 102 10.79 -16.02 -7.41
CA THR A 102 10.09 -17.09 -6.67
C THR A 102 9.33 -18.02 -7.62
N ALA A 103 8.73 -17.49 -8.68
CA ALA A 103 8.03 -18.29 -9.68
C ALA A 103 9.00 -19.23 -10.42
N VAL A 104 10.15 -18.73 -10.85
CA VAL A 104 11.20 -19.55 -11.51
C VAL A 104 11.73 -20.62 -10.56
N GLU A 105 12.03 -20.26 -9.31
CA GLU A 105 12.48 -21.20 -8.30
C GLU A 105 11.47 -22.35 -8.09
N ARG A 106 10.17 -22.02 -7.97
CA ARG A 106 9.11 -23.02 -7.84
C ARG A 106 8.90 -23.89 -9.09
N MET A 107 9.19 -23.37 -10.28
CA MET A 107 9.19 -24.18 -11.51
C MET A 107 10.33 -25.18 -11.53
N LEU A 108 11.52 -24.80 -11.03
CA LEU A 108 12.71 -25.65 -11.00
C LEU A 108 12.67 -26.66 -9.85
N THR A 109 12.13 -26.25 -8.71
CA THR A 109 11.99 -27.07 -7.49
C THR A 109 10.55 -27.06 -7.02
N PRO A 110 9.65 -27.88 -7.63
CA PRO A 110 8.25 -27.92 -7.24
C PRO A 110 8.09 -28.26 -5.76
N GLN A 111 7.41 -27.39 -5.01
CA GLN A 111 7.08 -27.61 -3.61
C GLN A 111 5.62 -28.04 -3.51
N PRO A 112 5.25 -28.94 -2.59
CA PRO A 112 3.85 -29.29 -2.36
C PRO A 112 3.06 -28.02 -1.96
N LEU A 113 1.82 -27.97 -2.41
CA LEU A 113 0.90 -26.88 -2.03
C LEU A 113 0.50 -27.07 -0.57
N GLU A 114 0.99 -26.19 0.29
CA GLU A 114 0.68 -26.19 1.72
C GLU A 114 -0.63 -25.42 1.98
N GLU A 115 -1.51 -26.03 2.78
CA GLU A 115 -2.70 -25.36 3.38
C GLU A 115 -3.52 -24.46 2.42
N ILE A 116 -3.85 -25.01 1.24
CA ILE A 116 -4.60 -24.31 0.17
C ILE A 116 -5.89 -23.68 0.72
N GLY A 117 -6.60 -24.40 1.59
CA GLY A 117 -7.87 -23.95 2.15
C GLY A 117 -7.73 -22.67 2.97
N LEU A 118 -6.72 -22.60 3.81
CA LEU A 118 -6.47 -21.44 4.67
C LEU A 118 -5.92 -20.26 3.85
N GLY A 119 -5.08 -20.52 2.86
CA GLY A 119 -4.60 -19.51 1.91
C GLY A 119 -5.74 -18.86 1.13
N LEU A 120 -6.67 -19.67 0.57
CA LEU A 120 -7.85 -19.16 -0.12
C LEU A 120 -8.78 -18.36 0.78
N LEU A 121 -8.97 -18.78 2.02
CA LEU A 121 -9.80 -18.06 2.99
C LEU A 121 -9.19 -16.69 3.30
N VAL A 122 -7.90 -16.63 3.59
CA VAL A 122 -7.17 -15.36 3.86
C VAL A 122 -7.26 -14.44 2.66
N SER A 123 -6.97 -14.91 1.45
CA SER A 123 -7.03 -14.12 0.22
C SER A 123 -8.46 -13.63 -0.08
N THR A 124 -9.46 -14.42 0.23
CA THR A 124 -10.87 -14.02 0.07
C THR A 124 -11.23 -12.89 1.03
N VAL A 125 -10.90 -13.04 2.32
CA VAL A 125 -11.15 -12.01 3.33
C VAL A 125 -10.42 -10.71 2.97
N GLU A 126 -9.15 -10.80 2.57
CA GLU A 126 -8.36 -9.65 2.12
C GLU A 126 -8.99 -8.95 0.92
N SER A 127 -9.40 -9.71 -0.09
CA SER A 127 -10.06 -9.16 -1.29
C SER A 127 -11.34 -8.41 -0.93
N ILE A 128 -12.14 -8.93 -0.01
CA ILE A 128 -13.35 -8.27 0.48
C ILE A 128 -13.00 -6.97 1.22
N LEU A 129 -12.02 -6.99 2.13
CA LEU A 129 -11.58 -5.81 2.87
C LEU A 129 -11.08 -4.71 1.92
N ASN A 130 -10.22 -5.07 0.97
CA ASN A 130 -9.68 -4.14 -0.02
C ASN A 130 -10.79 -3.59 -0.94
N PHE A 131 -11.72 -4.44 -1.38
CA PHE A 131 -12.86 -4.01 -2.20
C PHE A 131 -13.75 -3.02 -1.45
N VAL A 132 -14.11 -3.31 -0.19
CA VAL A 132 -14.94 -2.41 0.63
C VAL A 132 -14.23 -1.07 0.84
N THR A 133 -12.93 -1.11 1.22
CA THR A 133 -12.13 0.09 1.40
C THR A 133 -12.06 0.92 0.11
N ALA A 134 -11.77 0.30 -1.02
CA ALA A 134 -11.74 0.97 -2.32
C ALA A 134 -13.08 1.60 -2.69
N ARG A 135 -14.20 0.92 -2.42
CA ARG A 135 -15.56 1.47 -2.65
C ARG A 135 -15.85 2.68 -1.79
N ILE A 136 -15.40 2.69 -0.53
CA ILE A 136 -15.54 3.85 0.37
C ILE A 136 -14.71 5.02 -0.15
N LEU A 137 -13.45 4.78 -0.52
CA LEU A 137 -12.55 5.80 -1.06
C LEU A 137 -13.07 6.40 -2.37
N LEU A 138 -13.54 5.57 -3.29
CA LEU A 138 -14.13 6.03 -4.57
C LEU A 138 -15.39 6.88 -4.36
N ARG A 139 -16.23 6.51 -3.39
CA ARG A 139 -17.42 7.31 -3.06
C ARG A 139 -17.03 8.68 -2.48
N ALA A 140 -16.03 8.69 -1.63
CA ALA A 140 -15.53 9.94 -1.04
C ALA A 140 -14.91 10.87 -2.10
N GLY A 141 -14.08 10.34 -3.01
CA GLY A 141 -13.44 11.12 -4.07
C GLY A 141 -14.40 11.65 -5.15
N ARG A 142 -15.61 11.10 -5.24
CA ARG A 142 -16.65 11.57 -6.17
C ARG A 142 -17.56 12.68 -5.61
N GLN A 143 -17.36 13.09 -4.35
CA GLN A 143 -18.15 14.19 -3.78
C GLN A 143 -17.68 15.53 -4.37
N PRO A 144 -18.62 16.44 -4.81
CA PRO A 144 -18.29 17.66 -5.57
C PRO A 144 -17.48 18.72 -4.83
N ASN A 145 -17.14 18.51 -3.57
CA ASN A 145 -16.40 19.44 -2.70
C ASN A 145 -15.06 18.87 -2.17
N SER A 146 -14.55 17.85 -2.78
CA SER A 146 -13.22 17.31 -2.45
C SER A 146 -12.15 17.79 -3.42
#